data_e7a41b38251318d24e6c5a9bb46d53a2
#
_entry.id   e7a41b38251318d24e6c5a9bb46d53a2
#
_cell.length_a   1.000
_cell.length_b   1.000
_cell.length_c   1.000
_cell.angle_alpha   90.00
_cell.angle_beta   90.00
_cell.angle_gamma   90.00
#
_symmetry.space_group_name_H-M   'P 1'
#
loop_
_entity.id
_entity.type
_entity.pdbx_description
1 polymer ?
#
loop_
_entity_poly.entity_id
_entity_poly.type
_entity_poly.pdbx_seq_one_letter_code
_entity_poly.pdbx_strand_id
1 'polypeptide(L)'
;MATTSKSDLTITRVTDTELLITREFDAPRDLVFKAMTDPALVARWWGPRKYRTVVDTMDARPGGKWRMRNIGADGGEHAFRGEFREXVPPERIVWTFEYEPLPGHISVETMTLTERDGRTLLTVXDVFSSKEDLEGMVNSGMESGARESYERLDEILAELKKTA
;
A
#
# COMPACT_ATOMS: atom_id res chain seq x y z
N MET A 1 -16.55 8.23 25.99
CA MET A 1 -16.94 7.33 24.96
C MET A 1 -15.87 7.25 23.87
N ALA A 2 -15.58 6.05 23.52
CA ALA A 2 -14.56 5.89 22.50
C ALA A 2 -15.19 6.16 21.13
N THR A 3 -14.56 6.99 20.36
CA THR A 3 -14.96 7.15 18.98
C THR A 3 -14.03 6.35 18.12
N THR A 4 -14.59 5.65 17.19
CA THR A 4 -13.79 4.94 16.22
C THR A 4 -13.01 5.97 15.42
N SER A 5 -11.72 5.82 15.40
CA SER A 5 -10.89 6.71 14.59
C SER A 5 -11.23 6.51 13.13
N LYS A 6 -11.41 7.59 12.40
CA LYS A 6 -11.62 7.49 10.96
C LYS A 6 -10.37 7.03 10.24
N SER A 7 -9.23 7.07 10.95
CA SER A 7 -7.97 6.58 10.39
C SER A 7 -7.77 5.09 10.62
N ASP A 8 -8.70 4.43 11.30
CA ASP A 8 -8.55 3.01 11.57
C ASP A 8 -8.51 2.21 10.26
N LEU A 9 -7.59 1.27 10.24
CA LEU A 9 -7.50 0.33 9.13
C LEU A 9 -8.64 -0.68 9.23
N THR A 10 -9.33 -0.93 8.13
CA THR A 10 -10.27 -2.03 8.06
C THR A 10 -9.83 -2.99 6.96
N ILE A 11 -9.99 -4.28 7.23
CA ILE A 11 -9.73 -5.32 6.24
C ILE A 11 -10.93 -6.26 6.28
N THR A 12 -11.64 -6.35 5.17
CA THR A 12 -12.85 -7.14 5.06
C THR A 12 -12.70 -8.17 3.94
N ARG A 13 -12.99 -9.42 4.23
CA ARG A 13 -13.01 -10.44 3.20
C ARG A 13 -14.36 -10.37 2.48
N VAL A 14 -14.32 -10.02 1.21
CA VAL A 14 -15.55 -9.81 0.43
C VAL A 14 -16.00 -11.11 -0.25
N THR A 15 -15.05 -11.82 -0.81
CA THR A 15 -15.30 -13.14 -1.43
C THR A 15 -14.13 -14.04 -1.05
N ASP A 16 -14.13 -15.26 -1.58
CA ASP A 16 -13.01 -16.17 -1.33
C ASP A 16 -11.68 -15.64 -1.85
N THR A 17 -11.71 -14.74 -2.84
CA THR A 17 -10.49 -14.23 -3.45
C THR A 17 -10.32 -12.72 -3.37
N GLU A 18 -11.18 -12.02 -2.63
CA GLU A 18 -11.13 -10.55 -2.60
C GLU A 18 -11.11 -10.02 -1.18
N LEU A 19 -10.17 -9.10 -0.94
CA LEU A 19 -10.13 -8.30 0.30
C LEU A 19 -10.45 -6.86 -0.02
N LEU A 20 -11.18 -6.21 0.85
CA LEU A 20 -11.40 -4.78 0.79
C LEU A 20 -10.68 -4.14 1.98
N ILE A 21 -9.79 -3.23 1.69
CA ILE A 21 -9.01 -2.55 2.72
C ILE A 21 -9.35 -1.07 2.65
N THR A 22 -9.63 -0.46 3.80
CA THR A 22 -9.85 0.98 3.83
C THR A 22 -9.02 1.63 4.92
N ARG A 23 -8.61 2.86 4.69
CA ARG A 23 -7.85 3.64 5.65
C ARG A 23 -8.01 5.12 5.31
N GLU A 24 -8.28 5.94 6.32
CA GLU A 24 -8.39 7.38 6.09
C GLU A 24 -7.10 8.07 6.49
N PHE A 25 -6.70 9.09 5.74
CA PHE A 25 -5.49 9.86 5.99
C PHE A 25 -5.84 11.34 6.12
N ASP A 26 -5.16 12.02 7.03
CA ASP A 26 -5.38 13.44 7.30
C ASP A 26 -4.54 14.30 6.36
N ALA A 27 -4.83 14.23 5.08
CA ALA A 27 -4.13 14.99 4.05
C ALA A 27 -4.95 14.97 2.77
N PRO A 28 -4.82 15.99 1.92
CA PRO A 28 -5.52 15.96 0.63
C PRO A 28 -4.96 14.86 -0.27
N ARG A 29 -5.77 14.42 -1.19
CA ARG A 29 -5.39 13.22 -1.97
C ARG A 29 -4.21 13.44 -2.90
N ASP A 30 -3.95 14.66 -3.31
CA ASP A 30 -2.76 14.88 -4.15
C ASP A 30 -1.49 14.58 -3.37
N LEU A 31 -1.45 14.89 -2.07
CA LEU A 31 -0.31 14.53 -1.24
C LEU A 31 -0.23 13.02 -1.00
N VAL A 32 -1.38 12.40 -0.77
CA VAL A 32 -1.39 10.95 -0.59
C VAL A 32 -0.93 10.25 -1.85
N PHE A 33 -1.43 10.69 -3.00
CA PHE A 33 -1.02 10.10 -4.28
C PHE A 33 0.49 10.27 -4.50
N LYS A 34 1.01 11.45 -4.20
CA LYS A 34 2.45 11.70 -4.32
C LYS A 34 3.24 10.75 -3.44
N ALA A 35 2.80 10.61 -2.17
CA ALA A 35 3.52 9.74 -1.23
C ALA A 35 3.48 8.28 -1.67
N MET A 36 2.47 7.89 -2.44
CA MET A 36 2.33 6.51 -2.88
C MET A 36 3.02 6.23 -4.21
N THR A 37 3.49 7.25 -4.92
CA THR A 37 4.08 7.05 -6.24
C THR A 37 5.49 7.63 -6.38
N ASP A 38 5.94 8.44 -5.44
CA ASP A 38 7.29 8.98 -5.45
C ASP A 38 8.21 7.98 -4.75
N PRO A 39 9.17 7.39 -5.46
CA PRO A 39 9.99 6.32 -4.84
C PRO A 39 10.73 6.77 -3.59
N ALA A 40 11.18 8.03 -3.52
CA ALA A 40 11.88 8.50 -2.33
C ALA A 40 10.96 8.52 -1.12
N LEU A 41 9.68 8.83 -1.33
CA LEU A 41 8.71 8.84 -0.24
C LEU A 41 8.26 7.42 0.09
N VAL A 42 8.01 6.58 -0.91
CA VAL A 42 7.59 5.19 -0.68
C VAL A 42 8.64 4.47 0.18
N ALA A 43 9.91 4.70 -0.07
CA ALA A 43 10.98 4.06 0.68
C ALA A 43 10.92 4.40 2.18
N ARG A 44 10.25 5.49 2.52
CA ARG A 44 10.19 5.93 3.92
C ARG A 44 9.01 5.35 4.69
N TRP A 45 7.99 4.83 4.01
CA TRP A 45 6.81 4.36 4.76
C TRP A 45 6.40 2.92 4.44
N TRP A 46 6.75 2.39 3.29
CA TRP A 46 6.22 1.10 2.87
C TRP A 46 6.87 -0.03 3.68
N GLY A 47 6.05 -0.90 4.28
CA GLY A 47 6.53 -2.04 5.05
C GLY A 47 6.58 -1.81 6.54
N PRO A 48 6.63 -2.89 7.33
CA PRO A 48 6.71 -2.77 8.79
C PRO A 48 8.00 -2.07 9.24
N ARG A 49 7.95 -1.49 10.42
CA ARG A 49 9.08 -0.71 10.93
C ARG A 49 10.35 -1.52 11.13
N LYS A 50 10.23 -2.82 11.32
CA LYS A 50 11.42 -3.64 11.51
C LYS A 50 12.26 -3.80 10.25
N TYR A 51 11.73 -3.37 9.12
CA TYR A 51 12.44 -3.46 7.84
C TYR A 51 12.81 -2.08 7.33
N ARG A 52 13.96 -2.03 6.64
CA ARG A 52 14.32 -0.90 5.81
C ARG A 52 13.80 -1.19 4.40
N THR A 53 13.20 -0.22 3.76
CA THR A 53 12.63 -0.41 2.43
C THR A 53 13.50 0.25 1.38
N VAL A 54 13.85 -0.52 0.35
CA VAL A 54 14.58 -0.02 -0.80
C VAL A 54 13.66 -0.13 -2.02
N VAL A 55 13.49 0.97 -2.73
CA VAL A 55 12.72 0.99 -3.97
C VAL A 55 13.71 0.89 -5.12
N ASP A 56 13.80 -0.28 -5.73
CA ASP A 56 14.72 -0.50 -6.84
C ASP A 56 14.20 0.13 -8.13
N THR A 57 12.89 0.05 -8.34
CA THR A 57 12.26 0.56 -9.54
C THR A 57 10.86 1.04 -9.17
N MET A 58 10.46 2.17 -9.71
CA MET A 58 9.06 2.60 -9.60
C MET A 58 8.76 3.58 -10.74
N ASP A 59 8.15 3.04 -11.77
CA ASP A 59 7.76 3.81 -12.95
C ASP A 59 6.24 3.90 -12.96
N ALA A 60 5.71 4.92 -12.27
CA ALA A 60 4.27 5.01 -11.96
C ALA A 60 3.49 5.54 -13.16
N ARG A 61 3.40 4.71 -14.20
CA ARG A 61 2.59 4.99 -15.38
C ARG A 61 2.10 3.67 -15.93
N PRO A 62 1.03 3.66 -16.72
CA PRO A 62 0.54 2.40 -17.27
C PRO A 62 1.66 1.65 -18.02
N GLY A 63 1.86 0.39 -17.65
CA GLY A 63 2.91 -0.44 -18.21
C GLY A 63 4.25 -0.32 -17.50
N GLY A 64 4.39 0.62 -16.59
CA GLY A 64 5.64 0.76 -15.84
C GLY A 64 5.79 -0.32 -14.79
N LYS A 65 7.03 -0.61 -14.42
CA LYS A 65 7.34 -1.66 -13.46
C LYS A 65 7.65 -1.07 -12.10
N TRP A 66 7.48 -1.89 -11.06
CA TRP A 66 7.95 -1.52 -9.73
C TRP A 66 8.59 -2.73 -9.06
N ARG A 67 9.56 -2.44 -8.20
CA ARG A 67 10.19 -3.48 -7.38
C ARG A 67 10.67 -2.86 -6.08
N MET A 68 10.34 -3.52 -4.97
CA MET A 68 10.75 -3.05 -3.65
C MET A 68 11.29 -4.21 -2.83
N ARG A 69 12.20 -3.90 -1.90
CA ARG A 69 12.74 -4.89 -0.97
C ARG A 69 12.60 -4.39 0.45
N ASN A 70 12.15 -5.27 1.33
CA ASN A 70 12.17 -5.02 2.76
C ASN A 70 13.37 -5.77 3.33
N ILE A 71 14.29 -5.05 3.96
CA ILE A 71 15.55 -5.61 4.43
C ILE A 71 15.58 -5.53 5.96
N GLY A 72 15.72 -6.68 6.61
CA GLY A 72 15.77 -6.75 8.06
C GLY A 72 17.15 -6.44 8.60
N ALA A 73 17.21 -6.23 9.93
CA ALA A 73 18.47 -5.91 10.60
C ALA A 73 19.49 -7.04 10.44
N ASP A 74 19.03 -8.27 10.25
CA ASP A 74 19.93 -9.41 10.06
C ASP A 74 20.39 -9.55 8.60
N GLY A 75 19.95 -8.64 7.72
CA GLY A 75 20.29 -8.72 6.31
C GLY A 75 19.35 -9.55 5.46
N GLY A 76 18.36 -10.20 6.07
CA GLY A 76 17.38 -10.96 5.29
C GLY A 76 16.49 -10.03 4.49
N GLU A 77 16.10 -10.46 3.29
CA GLU A 77 15.32 -9.63 2.38
C GLU A 77 14.02 -10.28 1.97
N HIS A 78 13.00 -9.44 1.80
CA HIS A 78 11.74 -9.83 1.18
C HIS A 78 11.53 -8.92 -0.02
N ALA A 79 11.48 -9.48 -1.20
CA ALA A 79 11.36 -8.71 -2.43
C ALA A 79 9.97 -8.85 -3.04
N PHE A 80 9.46 -7.73 -3.53
CA PHE A 80 8.12 -7.63 -4.12
C PHE A 80 8.23 -6.91 -5.45
N ARG A 81 7.36 -7.27 -6.39
CA ARG A 81 7.42 -6.63 -7.71
C ARG A 81 6.05 -6.60 -8.36
N GLY A 82 5.91 -5.82 -9.40
CA GLY A 82 4.68 -5.76 -10.16
C GLY A 82 4.76 -4.78 -11.31
N GLU A 83 3.59 -4.52 -11.85
CA GLU A 83 3.44 -3.64 -13.00
C GLU A 83 2.25 -2.72 -12.75
N PHE A 84 2.42 -1.42 -13.07
CA PHE A 84 1.31 -0.48 -13.01
C PHE A 84 0.40 -0.74 -14.20
N ARG A 85 -0.88 -0.84 -13.94
CA ARG A 85 -1.87 -0.96 -15.00
C ARG A 85 -2.62 0.32 -15.24
N GLU A 86 -2.81 1.16 -14.16
CA GLU A 86 -3.42 2.49 -14.28
C GLU A 86 -2.75 3.46 -13.32
N UNK A 87 -2.73 4.67 -13.44
CA UNK A 87 -2.30 5.50 -12.76
C UNK A 87 -2.92 6.54 -13.11
N VAL A 88 -3.88 7.12 -12.51
CA VAL A 88 -4.70 8.31 -12.79
C VAL A 88 -4.57 9.28 -11.61
N PRO A 89 -3.60 10.17 -11.65
CA PRO A 89 -3.44 11.12 -10.54
C PRO A 89 -4.63 12.08 -10.43
N PRO A 90 -5.07 12.41 -9.24
CA PRO A 90 -4.61 11.91 -7.93
C PRO A 90 -5.59 10.88 -7.36
N GLU A 91 -6.29 10.12 -8.19
CA GLU A 91 -7.44 9.39 -7.71
C GLU A 91 -7.33 7.87 -7.81
N ARG A 92 -6.43 7.33 -8.64
CA ARG A 92 -6.51 5.89 -8.85
C ARG A 92 -5.17 5.30 -9.27
N ILE A 93 -4.83 4.18 -8.67
CA ILE A 93 -3.66 3.38 -9.03
C ILE A 93 -4.13 1.94 -9.12
N VAL A 94 -3.79 1.27 -10.21
CA VAL A 94 -4.01 -0.18 -10.31
C VAL A 94 -2.66 -0.80 -10.61
N TRP A 95 -2.28 -1.77 -9.80
CA TRP A 95 -1.02 -2.45 -10.04
C TRP A 95 -1.14 -3.93 -9.69
N THR A 96 -0.21 -4.73 -10.24
CA THR A 96 -0.09 -6.12 -9.84
C THR A 96 0.92 -6.21 -8.70
N PHE A 97 0.79 -7.26 -7.90
CA PHE A 97 1.62 -7.46 -6.72
C PHE A 97 2.03 -8.93 -6.67
N GLU A 98 3.33 -9.16 -6.56
CA GLU A 98 3.88 -10.51 -6.50
C GLU A 98 5.04 -10.53 -5.52
N TYR A 99 5.01 -11.51 -4.61
CA TYR A 99 6.10 -11.74 -3.68
C TYR A 99 7.10 -12.64 -4.40
N GLU A 100 8.31 -12.15 -4.63
CA GLU A 100 9.23 -12.84 -5.54
C GLU A 100 9.56 -14.28 -5.16
N PRO A 101 9.67 -14.64 -3.84
CA PRO A 101 9.93 -16.04 -3.52
C PRO A 101 8.79 -16.99 -3.87
N LEU A 102 7.60 -16.47 -4.17
CA LEU A 102 6.46 -17.29 -4.59
C LEU A 102 6.00 -16.83 -5.96
N PRO A 103 6.79 -17.09 -6.99
CA PRO A 103 6.46 -16.56 -8.32
C PRO A 103 5.17 -17.17 -8.86
N GLY A 104 4.43 -16.37 -9.61
CA GLY A 104 3.18 -16.80 -10.21
C GLY A 104 1.95 -16.56 -9.36
N HIS A 105 2.11 -16.17 -8.10
CA HIS A 105 0.99 -15.88 -7.22
C HIS A 105 0.76 -14.37 -7.22
N ILE A 106 0.08 -13.90 -8.24
CA ILE A 106 -0.06 -12.47 -8.52
C ILE A 106 -1.43 -11.99 -8.12
N SER A 107 -1.48 -10.90 -7.34
CA SER A 107 -2.74 -10.25 -7.05
C SER A 107 -2.81 -8.93 -7.80
N VAL A 108 -4.03 -8.40 -7.92
CA VAL A 108 -4.26 -7.11 -8.55
C VAL A 108 -4.88 -6.20 -7.49
N GLU A 109 -4.22 -5.08 -7.23
CA GLU A 109 -4.68 -4.12 -6.26
C GLU A 109 -5.16 -2.87 -6.96
N THR A 110 -6.40 -2.50 -6.70
CA THR A 110 -6.97 -1.26 -7.17
C THR A 110 -7.06 -0.30 -6.00
N MET A 111 -6.31 0.77 -6.06
CA MET A 111 -6.26 1.76 -5.00
C MET A 111 -6.97 3.01 -5.48
N THR A 112 -7.99 3.42 -4.73
CA THR A 112 -8.79 4.61 -5.04
C THR A 112 -8.66 5.60 -3.91
N LEU A 113 -8.43 6.86 -4.25
CA LEU A 113 -8.32 7.95 -3.28
C LEU A 113 -9.51 8.88 -3.44
N THR A 114 -10.32 8.97 -2.40
CA THR A 114 -11.49 9.84 -2.39
C THR A 114 -11.29 10.93 -1.36
N GLU A 115 -11.37 12.18 -1.77
CA GLU A 115 -11.13 13.28 -0.84
C GLU A 115 -12.42 13.93 -0.38
N ARG A 116 -12.44 14.24 0.92
CA ARG A 116 -13.57 14.96 1.50
C ARG A 116 -13.05 15.80 2.65
N ASP A 117 -13.28 17.11 2.58
CA ASP A 117 -12.90 18.05 3.64
C ASP A 117 -11.42 18.01 3.93
N GLY A 118 -10.60 17.86 2.90
CA GLY A 118 -9.15 17.87 3.05
C GLY A 118 -8.57 16.57 3.58
N ARG A 119 -9.39 15.53 3.72
CA ARG A 119 -8.94 14.22 4.15
C ARG A 119 -9.17 13.22 3.03
N THR A 120 -8.41 12.16 3.03
CA THR A 120 -8.46 11.18 1.94
C THR A 120 -8.82 9.80 2.48
N LEU A 121 -9.79 9.17 1.84
CA LEU A 121 -10.09 7.76 2.10
C LEU A 121 -9.39 6.92 1.03
N LEU A 122 -8.50 6.04 1.47
CA LEU A 122 -7.88 5.05 0.59
C LEU A 122 -8.74 3.79 0.64
N THR A 123 -9.12 3.29 -0.54
CA THR A 123 -9.84 2.04 -0.67
C THR A 123 -9.03 1.12 -1.58
N VAL A 124 -8.78 -0.09 -1.13
CA VAL A 124 -7.98 -1.03 -1.93
C VAL A 124 -8.75 -2.32 -2.13
N UNK A 125 -8.95 -2.88 -3.25
CA UNK A 125 -9.43 -3.91 -3.54
C UNK A 125 -8.42 -4.70 -3.88
N ASP A 126 -8.22 -5.69 -3.35
CA ASP A 126 -7.12 -6.62 -3.60
C ASP A 126 -7.71 -7.95 -4.06
N VAL A 127 -7.43 -8.33 -5.28
CA VAL A 127 -8.01 -9.52 -5.89
C VAL A 127 -6.90 -10.55 -6.10
N PHE A 128 -7.05 -11.70 -5.44
CA PHE A 128 -6.06 -12.79 -5.48
C PHE A 128 -6.44 -13.80 -6.55
N SER A 129 -5.46 -14.59 -6.98
CA SER A 129 -5.69 -15.58 -8.02
C SER A 129 -6.33 -16.86 -7.48
N SER A 130 -6.34 -17.05 -6.15
CA SER A 130 -6.97 -18.21 -5.55
C SER A 130 -7.34 -17.91 -4.10
N LYS A 131 -8.23 -18.74 -3.57
CA LYS A 131 -8.58 -18.68 -2.15
C LYS A 131 -7.34 -18.92 -1.28
N GLU A 132 -6.51 -19.87 -1.69
CA GLU A 132 -5.29 -20.18 -0.95
C GLU A 132 -4.34 -18.99 -0.90
N ASP A 133 -4.24 -18.25 -2.01
CA ASP A 133 -3.38 -17.07 -2.03
C ASP A 133 -3.89 -16.00 -1.08
N LEU A 134 -5.21 -15.79 -1.05
CA LEU A 134 -5.78 -14.84 -0.11
C LEU A 134 -5.48 -15.26 1.32
N GLU A 135 -5.72 -16.53 1.63
CA GLU A 135 -5.51 -17.00 2.99
C GLU A 135 -4.05 -16.93 3.39
N GLY A 136 -3.14 -17.22 2.46
CA GLY A 136 -1.72 -17.08 2.74
C GLY A 136 -1.33 -15.65 3.06
N MET A 137 -1.89 -14.69 2.33
CA MET A 137 -1.61 -13.30 2.61
C MET A 137 -2.14 -12.90 4.00
N VAL A 138 -3.39 -13.26 4.29
CA VAL A 138 -3.98 -12.90 5.59
C VAL A 138 -3.16 -13.51 6.73
N ASN A 139 -2.72 -14.75 6.56
CA ASN A 139 -1.99 -15.46 7.62
C ASN A 139 -0.53 -15.04 7.72
N SER A 140 -0.04 -14.22 6.80
CA SER A 140 1.37 -13.80 6.80
C SER A 140 1.64 -12.61 7.73
N GLY A 141 0.62 -12.10 8.43
CA GLY A 141 0.78 -10.92 9.26
C GLY A 141 0.50 -9.63 8.51
N MET A 142 -0.25 -9.70 7.42
CA MET A 142 -0.48 -8.52 6.60
C MET A 142 -1.18 -7.40 7.36
N GLU A 143 -2.07 -7.73 8.31
CA GLU A 143 -2.78 -6.67 9.00
C GLU A 143 -1.85 -5.80 9.82
N SER A 144 -0.96 -6.42 10.61
CA SER A 144 -0.04 -5.61 11.40
C SER A 144 0.97 -4.89 10.52
N GLY A 145 1.40 -5.52 9.43
CA GLY A 145 2.30 -4.86 8.49
C GLY A 145 1.67 -3.65 7.83
N ALA A 146 0.42 -3.80 7.40
CA ALA A 146 -0.29 -2.68 6.79
C ALA A 146 -0.52 -1.57 7.80
N ARG A 147 -0.88 -1.94 9.03
CA ARG A 147 -1.11 -0.94 10.08
C ARG A 147 0.14 -0.11 10.31
N GLU A 148 1.29 -0.76 10.43
CA GLU A 148 2.54 -0.04 10.65
C GLU A 148 2.92 0.82 9.44
N SER A 149 2.75 0.29 8.24
CA SER A 149 3.04 1.05 7.02
C SER A 149 2.22 2.33 6.97
N TYR A 150 0.91 2.20 7.23
CA TYR A 150 0.05 3.37 7.13
C TYR A 150 0.30 4.37 8.27
N GLU A 151 0.74 3.90 9.44
CA GLU A 151 1.15 4.83 10.49
C GLU A 151 2.39 5.62 10.07
N ARG A 152 3.32 4.94 9.39
CA ARG A 152 4.49 5.63 8.86
C ARG A 152 4.07 6.63 7.77
N LEU A 153 3.09 6.26 6.96
CA LEU A 153 2.58 7.19 5.95
C LEU A 153 1.94 8.41 6.60
N ASP A 154 1.22 8.23 7.72
CA ASP A 154 0.69 9.37 8.46
C ASP A 154 1.82 10.36 8.80
N GLU A 155 2.96 9.85 9.21
CA GLU A 155 4.09 10.70 9.60
C GLU A 155 4.63 11.47 8.41
N ILE A 156 4.75 10.81 7.26
CA ILE A 156 5.23 11.46 6.05
C ILE A 156 4.25 12.55 5.61
N LEU A 157 2.96 12.23 5.66
CA LEU A 157 1.95 13.19 5.23
C LEU A 157 1.93 14.42 6.10
N ALA A 158 2.15 14.24 7.41
CA ALA A 158 2.23 15.40 8.31
C ALA A 158 3.40 16.31 7.91
N GLU A 159 4.54 15.71 7.53
CA GLU A 159 5.66 16.52 7.06
C GLU A 159 5.32 17.25 5.76
N LEU A 160 4.69 16.56 4.82
CA LEU A 160 4.39 17.16 3.53
C LEU A 160 3.40 18.33 3.68
N LYS A 161 2.47 18.22 4.61
CA LYS A 161 1.51 19.30 4.83
C LYS A 161 2.19 20.56 5.34
N LYS A 162 3.24 20.41 6.15
CA LYS A 162 3.96 21.57 6.66
C LYS A 162 4.67 22.35 5.58
N THR A 163 5.03 21.70 4.49
CA THR A 163 5.78 22.33 3.41
C THR A 163 4.91 22.64 2.19
N ALA A 164 3.65 22.28 2.24
CA ALA A 164 2.75 22.49 1.11
C ALA A 164 2.27 23.94 1.01
#